data_7ccd061d1bd7b4df67a2d4c0127a13b7
#
_entry.id   7ccd061d1bd7b4df67a2d4c0127a13b7
#
_cell.length_a   1.000
_cell.length_b   1.000
_cell.length_c   1.000
_cell.angle_alpha   90.00
_cell.angle_beta   90.00
_cell.angle_gamma   90.00
#
_symmetry.space_group_name_H-M   'P 1'
#
loop_
_entity.id
_entity.type
_entity.pdbx_description
1 polymer ?
#
loop_
_entity_poly.entity_id
_entity_poly.type
_entity_poly.pdbx_seq_one_letter_code
_entity_poly.pdbx_strand_id
1 'polypeptide(L)'
;MKKTLLSFALASLFVSQASSIEFQSGLSGNLSLGVGVRDVKSNISPLANSDYLSGYNADNSDTAAIPFIGLELYYGNLIDNDRVFLKNYNGRDLSGISLGYERAYLERFSTSFSFISSLREKAYANPYFIGNREETDVSKYGFRISQLYESDFGKFNASYVFAKNKLDKESIEFASLKREGNYHELELSYNYSLLNLGLNYDYNDADGKAQSYSRYGFKIGTHLVFARNYILTPSLSLNQYKADGTDPIFNQKQDGSITKFNLKLVKNQFLDYNSLYGFVNYGLEKRNSDIDFYDETYHILLTGVGYKF
;
A
#
# COMPACT_ATOMS: atom_id res chain seq x y z
N MET A 1 -6.64 9.85 -35.39
CA MET A 1 -7.44 9.38 -34.25
C MET A 1 -6.48 9.23 -33.08
N LYS A 2 -6.54 10.13 -32.12
CA LYS A 2 -5.61 10.10 -30.96
C LYS A 2 -6.18 9.14 -29.92
N LYS A 3 -5.57 7.98 -29.76
CA LYS A 3 -5.87 7.03 -28.68
C LYS A 3 -5.18 7.55 -27.40
N THR A 4 -5.96 8.06 -26.49
CA THR A 4 -5.49 8.47 -25.16
C THR A 4 -5.55 7.25 -24.27
N LEU A 5 -4.42 6.62 -24.01
CA LEU A 5 -4.27 5.55 -23.05
C LEU A 5 -3.99 6.14 -21.67
N LEU A 6 -4.85 5.85 -20.75
CA LEU A 6 -4.76 6.25 -19.36
C LEU A 6 -3.92 5.27 -18.56
N SER A 7 -2.92 5.77 -17.84
CA SER A 7 -2.07 5.01 -16.92
C SER A 7 -2.89 4.34 -15.81
N PHE A 8 -2.64 3.09 -15.51
CA PHE A 8 -3.46 2.23 -14.65
C PHE A 8 -3.62 2.67 -13.18
N ALA A 9 -2.79 3.54 -12.67
CA ALA A 9 -2.98 4.12 -11.33
C ALA A 9 -3.91 5.35 -11.30
N LEU A 10 -4.21 5.91 -12.48
CA LEU A 10 -5.14 7.05 -12.65
C LEU A 10 -6.25 6.74 -13.65
N ALA A 11 -6.22 5.57 -14.26
CA ALA A 11 -6.95 5.28 -15.50
C ALA A 11 -8.15 4.36 -15.35
N SER A 12 -8.69 4.17 -14.18
CA SER A 12 -9.95 3.46 -14.05
C SER A 12 -11.17 4.33 -14.32
N LEU A 13 -11.09 5.17 -15.37
CA LEU A 13 -12.14 6.14 -15.61
C LEU A 13 -12.42 6.33 -17.06
N PHE A 14 -13.07 5.46 -17.64
CA PHE A 14 -14.03 5.82 -18.69
C PHE A 14 -14.93 4.64 -18.99
N VAL A 15 -16.21 4.97 -19.02
CA VAL A 15 -17.36 4.26 -19.58
C VAL A 15 -17.01 2.99 -20.35
N SER A 16 -17.45 1.89 -19.82
CA SER A 16 -17.39 0.56 -20.37
C SER A 16 -18.13 0.44 -21.69
N GLN A 17 -17.42 0.55 -22.79
CA GLN A 17 -17.63 -0.41 -23.86
C GLN A 17 -16.57 -1.48 -23.67
N ALA A 18 -16.93 -2.76 -23.79
CA ALA A 18 -16.02 -3.87 -23.71
C ALA A 18 -14.90 -3.67 -24.75
N SER A 19 -13.83 -3.04 -24.31
CA SER A 19 -12.64 -2.85 -25.12
C SER A 19 -11.66 -3.95 -24.73
N SER A 20 -11.04 -4.57 -25.72
CA SER A 20 -9.90 -5.48 -25.48
C SER A 20 -8.85 -4.81 -24.61
N ILE A 21 -8.26 -5.55 -23.68
CA ILE A 21 -7.10 -5.08 -22.93
C ILE A 21 -5.93 -4.98 -23.90
N GLU A 22 -5.50 -3.77 -24.20
CA GLU A 22 -4.36 -3.50 -25.08
C GLU A 22 -3.31 -2.67 -24.35
N PHE A 23 -2.05 -3.09 -24.42
CA PHE A 23 -0.94 -2.33 -23.84
C PHE A 23 -0.29 -1.44 -24.90
N GLN A 24 0.07 -0.23 -24.50
CA GLN A 24 0.79 0.70 -25.36
C GLN A 24 2.16 0.12 -25.71
N SER A 25 2.52 0.17 -27.00
CA SER A 25 3.85 -0.24 -27.45
C SER A 25 4.93 0.74 -27.03
N GLY A 26 6.08 0.24 -26.65
CA GLY A 26 7.25 1.02 -26.26
C GLY A 26 7.18 1.54 -24.82
N LEU A 27 8.01 2.54 -24.53
CA LEU A 27 8.15 3.13 -23.20
C LEU A 27 6.98 4.08 -22.89
N SER A 28 6.39 3.90 -21.73
CA SER A 28 5.36 4.80 -21.18
C SER A 28 5.47 4.83 -19.66
N GLY A 29 4.88 5.82 -19.05
CA GLY A 29 4.94 5.87 -17.60
C GLY A 29 4.57 7.20 -16.99
N ASN A 30 4.88 7.28 -15.70
CA ASN A 30 4.67 8.49 -14.94
C ASN A 30 5.74 8.60 -13.85
N LEU A 31 6.32 9.78 -13.74
CA LEU A 31 7.25 10.16 -12.70
C LEU A 31 6.63 11.29 -11.89
N SER A 32 6.71 11.24 -10.58
CA SER A 32 6.22 12.32 -9.74
C SER A 32 7.19 12.62 -8.60
N LEU A 33 7.30 13.90 -8.28
CA LEU A 33 8.10 14.41 -7.19
C LEU A 33 7.23 15.30 -6.31
N GLY A 34 7.43 15.21 -5.02
CA GLY A 34 6.68 15.99 -4.07
C GLY A 34 7.34 16.08 -2.71
N VAL A 35 6.66 16.78 -1.85
CA VAL A 35 7.00 16.91 -0.43
C VAL A 35 5.74 16.71 0.38
N GLY A 36 5.93 16.37 1.63
CA GLY A 36 4.80 16.23 2.54
C GLY A 36 5.20 16.33 3.98
N VAL A 37 4.19 16.17 4.82
CA VAL A 37 4.33 16.08 6.28
C VAL A 37 3.67 14.79 6.71
N ARG A 38 4.35 14.03 7.55
CA ARG A 38 3.77 12.93 8.31
C ARG A 38 3.66 13.32 9.76
N ASP A 39 2.61 12.87 10.41
CA ASP A 39 2.44 12.89 11.85
C ASP A 39 2.12 11.46 12.31
N VAL A 40 2.93 10.93 13.21
CA VAL A 40 2.88 9.54 13.66
C VAL A 40 2.80 9.49 15.16
N LYS A 41 1.79 8.79 15.67
CA LYS A 41 1.65 8.44 17.07
C LYS A 41 1.76 6.93 17.21
N SER A 42 2.79 6.44 17.92
CA SER A 42 3.05 5.01 18.07
C SER A 42 4.11 4.76 19.16
N ASN A 43 3.91 3.72 19.96
CA ASN A 43 4.92 3.27 20.91
C ASN A 43 5.88 2.24 20.31
N ILE A 44 5.57 1.68 19.15
CA ILE A 44 6.34 0.60 18.52
C ILE A 44 7.10 1.01 17.25
N SER A 45 6.76 2.17 16.67
CA SER A 45 7.37 2.65 15.44
C SER A 45 8.49 3.67 15.69
N PRO A 46 9.70 3.49 15.11
CA PRO A 46 10.74 4.53 15.15
C PRO A 46 10.31 5.85 14.52
N LEU A 47 9.30 5.82 13.65
CA LEU A 47 8.76 7.02 13.02
C LEU A 47 8.08 8.00 13.98
N ALA A 48 7.77 7.57 15.20
CA ALA A 48 7.19 8.40 16.25
C ALA A 48 8.24 8.99 17.21
N ASN A 49 9.54 8.94 16.84
CA ASN A 49 10.65 9.39 17.68
C ASN A 49 10.58 8.78 19.08
N SER A 50 10.30 7.49 19.14
CA SER A 50 10.08 6.74 20.37
C SER A 50 11.30 5.92 20.80
N ASP A 51 12.51 6.44 20.54
CA ASP A 51 13.78 5.80 20.88
C ASP A 51 13.92 5.55 22.39
N TYR A 52 13.31 6.41 23.19
CA TYR A 52 13.19 6.21 24.63
C TYR A 52 11.76 5.84 25.00
N LEU A 53 11.56 4.65 25.51
CA LEU A 53 10.27 4.20 26.05
C LEU A 53 10.24 4.40 27.57
N SER A 54 9.39 5.30 28.05
CA SER A 54 9.24 5.58 29.49
C SER A 54 8.39 4.53 30.23
N GLY A 55 7.58 3.79 29.50
CA GLY A 55 6.66 2.75 29.98
C GLY A 55 5.64 2.39 28.93
N TYR A 56 4.87 1.32 29.16
CA TYR A 56 3.92 0.82 28.18
C TYR A 56 2.71 1.72 27.92
N ASN A 57 2.49 2.70 28.79
CA ASN A 57 1.46 3.73 28.61
C ASN A 57 2.04 5.06 28.06
N ALA A 58 3.21 5.00 27.42
CA ALA A 58 3.82 6.16 26.78
C ALA A 58 2.94 6.68 25.63
N ASP A 59 3.05 7.97 25.33
CA ASP A 59 2.32 8.66 24.28
C ASP A 59 3.33 9.32 23.32
N ASN A 60 4.08 8.47 22.60
CA ASN A 60 5.13 8.91 21.69
C ASN A 60 4.53 9.35 20.36
N SER A 61 4.95 10.52 19.88
CA SER A 61 4.55 11.05 18.58
C SER A 61 5.64 11.91 17.98
N ASP A 62 5.67 11.96 16.64
CA ASP A 62 6.59 12.80 15.87
C ASP A 62 5.95 13.32 14.59
N THR A 63 6.29 14.56 14.26
CA THR A 63 5.89 15.20 13.01
C THR A 63 7.12 15.52 12.18
N ALA A 64 7.21 14.99 10.97
CA ALA A 64 8.37 15.15 10.11
C ALA A 64 8.00 15.52 8.67
N ALA A 65 8.83 16.35 8.05
CA ALA A 65 8.78 16.56 6.61
C ALA A 65 9.33 15.33 5.88
N ILE A 66 8.70 14.95 4.78
CA ILE A 66 9.11 13.80 3.99
C ILE A 66 9.17 14.14 2.49
N PRO A 67 10.19 13.66 1.77
CA PRO A 67 10.20 13.68 0.32
C PRO A 67 9.24 12.61 -0.22
N PHE A 68 8.70 12.84 -1.40
CA PHE A 68 7.90 11.87 -2.14
C PHE A 68 8.44 11.69 -3.55
N ILE A 69 8.62 10.43 -3.95
CA ILE A 69 9.00 10.03 -5.30
C ILE A 69 7.99 8.98 -5.77
N GLY A 70 7.25 9.30 -6.82
CA GLY A 70 6.36 8.36 -7.49
C GLY A 70 6.98 7.89 -8.80
N LEU A 71 6.99 6.58 -9.00
CA LEU A 71 7.58 5.92 -10.16
C LEU A 71 6.60 4.89 -10.71
N GLU A 72 6.27 5.02 -12.00
CA GLU A 72 5.59 3.99 -12.78
C GLU A 72 6.18 3.98 -14.18
N LEU A 73 6.88 2.93 -14.55
CA LEU A 73 7.48 2.72 -15.85
C LEU A 73 6.93 1.45 -16.46
N TYR A 74 6.59 1.51 -17.72
CA TYR A 74 6.10 0.38 -18.51
C TYR A 74 6.84 0.34 -19.85
N TYR A 75 7.15 -0.85 -20.32
CA TYR A 75 7.59 -1.09 -21.68
C TYR A 75 6.74 -2.21 -22.27
N GLY A 76 5.90 -1.86 -23.23
CA GLY A 76 4.87 -2.74 -23.76
C GLY A 76 5.13 -3.26 -25.16
N ASN A 77 4.44 -4.36 -25.51
CA ASN A 77 4.53 -5.10 -26.75
C ASN A 77 5.92 -5.62 -27.06
N LEU A 78 6.52 -6.31 -26.07
CA LEU A 78 7.78 -7.04 -26.25
C LEU A 78 7.59 -8.25 -27.16
N ILE A 79 6.50 -8.99 -26.98
CA ILE A 79 6.14 -10.19 -27.76
C ILE A 79 4.78 -9.94 -28.41
N ASP A 80 3.72 -9.95 -27.62
CA ASP A 80 2.33 -9.80 -28.08
C ASP A 80 1.44 -9.41 -26.93
N ASN A 81 0.94 -8.18 -26.96
CA ASN A 81 0.04 -7.58 -25.94
C ASN A 81 0.49 -7.85 -24.51
N ASP A 82 1.75 -7.61 -24.27
CA ASP A 82 2.43 -7.79 -22.99
C ASP A 82 3.18 -6.52 -22.59
N ARG A 83 3.64 -6.47 -21.33
CA ARG A 83 4.51 -5.40 -20.84
C ARG A 83 5.34 -5.84 -19.63
N VAL A 84 6.53 -5.29 -19.52
CA VAL A 84 7.28 -5.23 -18.26
C VAL A 84 6.99 -3.92 -17.56
N PHE A 85 7.07 -3.93 -16.24
CA PHE A 85 6.85 -2.72 -15.45
C PHE A 85 7.77 -2.64 -14.24
N LEU A 86 8.11 -1.40 -13.88
CA LEU A 86 8.75 -1.04 -12.62
C LEU A 86 7.93 0.08 -11.99
N LYS A 87 7.41 -0.13 -10.77
CA LYS A 87 6.54 0.85 -10.10
C LYS A 87 6.63 0.80 -8.59
N ASN A 88 6.20 1.89 -7.94
CA ASN A 88 5.95 1.85 -6.51
C ASN A 88 4.89 0.78 -6.19
N TYR A 89 5.11 0.06 -5.11
CA TYR A 89 4.17 -0.87 -4.53
C TYR A 89 3.72 -0.37 -3.16
N ASN A 90 2.41 -0.34 -2.94
CA ASN A 90 1.80 0.01 -1.67
C ASN A 90 0.77 -1.06 -1.31
N GLY A 91 1.22 -2.11 -0.62
CA GLY A 91 0.39 -3.13 0.00
C GLY A 91 -0.14 -2.68 1.36
N ARG A 92 -0.71 -3.60 2.10
CA ARG A 92 -1.23 -3.31 3.45
C ARG A 92 -0.13 -3.29 4.51
N ASP A 93 0.86 -4.19 4.42
CA ASP A 93 1.99 -4.26 5.36
C ASP A 93 3.36 -4.23 4.66
N LEU A 94 3.38 -4.08 3.34
CA LEU A 94 4.59 -3.95 2.55
C LEU A 94 4.46 -2.79 1.58
N SER A 95 5.38 -1.83 1.67
CA SER A 95 5.51 -0.74 0.71
C SER A 95 6.93 -0.72 0.14
N GLY A 96 7.06 -0.46 -1.16
CA GLY A 96 8.39 -0.51 -1.79
C GLY A 96 8.31 -0.38 -3.30
N ILE A 97 9.09 -1.21 -4.00
CA ILE A 97 9.17 -1.25 -5.45
C ILE A 97 8.70 -2.62 -5.95
N SER A 98 8.00 -2.62 -7.07
CA SER A 98 7.55 -3.82 -7.79
C SER A 98 8.12 -3.82 -9.20
N LEU A 99 8.82 -4.90 -9.56
CA LEU A 99 9.27 -5.19 -10.91
C LEU A 99 8.50 -6.42 -11.41
N GLY A 100 7.87 -6.31 -12.58
CA GLY A 100 7.03 -7.39 -13.03
C GLY A 100 6.78 -7.42 -14.52
N TYR A 101 6.06 -8.46 -14.91
CA TYR A 101 5.58 -8.73 -16.26
C TYR A 101 4.07 -8.93 -16.21
N GLU A 102 3.39 -8.41 -17.22
CA GLU A 102 1.95 -8.57 -17.41
C GLU A 102 1.65 -8.92 -18.87
N ARG A 103 0.74 -9.86 -19.08
CA ARG A 103 0.26 -10.26 -20.40
C ARG A 103 -1.26 -10.25 -20.43
N ALA A 104 -1.82 -9.65 -21.47
CA ALA A 104 -3.24 -9.72 -21.78
C ALA A 104 -3.50 -10.88 -22.77
N TYR A 105 -4.65 -11.50 -22.64
CA TYR A 105 -5.08 -12.62 -23.48
C TYR A 105 -6.61 -12.72 -23.50
N LEU A 106 -7.15 -13.40 -24.50
CA LEU A 106 -8.59 -13.56 -24.69
C LEU A 106 -9.35 -12.21 -24.61
N GLU A 107 -8.72 -11.13 -25.07
CA GLU A 107 -9.25 -9.77 -25.13
C GLU A 107 -9.61 -9.14 -23.76
N ARG A 108 -10.08 -9.95 -22.81
CA ARG A 108 -10.66 -9.49 -21.53
C ARG A 108 -9.87 -9.87 -20.29
N PHE A 109 -8.80 -10.62 -20.43
CA PHE A 109 -8.00 -11.09 -19.30
C PHE A 109 -6.60 -10.54 -19.35
N SER A 110 -6.05 -10.19 -18.19
CA SER A 110 -4.59 -10.04 -18.04
C SER A 110 -4.10 -10.68 -16.76
N THR A 111 -2.93 -11.29 -16.85
CA THR A 111 -2.21 -11.85 -15.71
C THR A 111 -0.91 -11.10 -15.51
N SER A 112 -0.64 -10.68 -14.30
CA SER A 112 0.65 -10.09 -13.94
C SER A 112 1.34 -10.90 -12.86
N PHE A 113 2.67 -10.99 -12.99
CA PHE A 113 3.55 -11.52 -11.95
C PHE A 113 4.63 -10.49 -11.66
N SER A 114 4.91 -10.23 -10.39
CA SER A 114 5.95 -9.28 -10.01
C SER A 114 6.69 -9.71 -8.75
N PHE A 115 7.96 -9.36 -8.70
CA PHE A 115 8.77 -9.32 -7.50
C PHE A 115 8.53 -7.99 -6.78
N ILE A 116 8.45 -8.05 -5.46
CA ILE A 116 8.24 -6.88 -4.60
C ILE A 116 9.35 -6.85 -3.55
N SER A 117 9.91 -5.66 -3.30
CA SER A 117 10.90 -5.45 -2.25
C SER A 117 10.60 -4.15 -1.53
N SER A 118 10.61 -4.16 -0.20
CA SER A 118 10.54 -2.93 0.59
C SER A 118 11.78 -2.07 0.33
N LEU A 119 11.59 -0.77 0.44
CA LEU A 119 12.68 0.17 0.64
C LEU A 119 13.03 0.15 2.13
N ARG A 120 14.17 0.75 2.49
CA ARG A 120 14.66 0.78 3.87
C ARG A 120 13.56 1.08 4.88
N GLU A 121 13.19 0.07 5.66
CA GLU A 121 12.30 0.18 6.81
C GLU A 121 13.12 0.04 8.08
N LYS A 122 12.68 0.68 9.16
CA LYS A 122 13.26 0.58 10.49
C LYS A 122 12.24 0.06 11.49
N ALA A 123 12.72 -0.72 12.44
CA ALA A 123 11.98 -1.14 13.62
C ALA A 123 12.89 -1.06 14.85
N TYR A 124 12.37 -1.23 16.05
CA TYR A 124 13.21 -1.47 17.23
C TYR A 124 13.58 -2.94 17.33
N ALA A 125 14.84 -3.25 17.65
CA ALA A 125 15.30 -4.62 17.89
C ALA A 125 14.51 -5.29 19.04
N ASN A 126 14.14 -4.49 20.04
CA ASN A 126 13.18 -4.85 21.08
C ASN A 126 12.23 -3.65 21.33
N PRO A 127 11.01 -3.67 20.80
CA PRO A 127 10.05 -2.57 20.98
C PRO A 127 9.52 -2.48 22.42
N TYR A 128 9.67 -3.51 23.23
CA TYR A 128 9.15 -3.60 24.61
C TYR A 128 10.16 -3.17 25.67
N PHE A 129 11.40 -2.88 25.28
CA PHE A 129 12.44 -2.47 26.23
C PHE A 129 12.12 -1.07 26.77
N ILE A 130 11.93 -0.97 28.11
CA ILE A 130 11.77 0.31 28.79
C ILE A 130 13.14 0.95 28.96
N GLY A 131 13.33 2.12 28.36
CA GLY A 131 14.60 2.83 28.25
C GLY A 131 14.97 3.15 26.80
N ASN A 132 16.26 3.33 26.52
CA ASN A 132 16.75 3.60 25.17
C ASN A 132 16.72 2.34 24.31
N ARG A 133 15.99 2.37 23.20
CA ARG A 133 15.80 1.27 22.27
C ARG A 133 16.73 1.39 21.08
N GLU A 134 17.25 0.25 20.64
CA GLU A 134 18.08 0.15 19.47
C GLU A 134 17.23 -0.08 18.22
N GLU A 135 17.47 0.71 17.15
CA GLU A 135 16.86 0.47 15.85
C GLU A 135 17.52 -0.70 15.12
N THR A 136 16.74 -1.38 14.28
CA THR A 136 17.19 -2.43 13.37
C THR A 136 16.60 -2.20 11.98
N ASP A 137 17.30 -2.67 10.96
CA ASP A 137 16.78 -2.66 9.59
C ASP A 137 15.77 -3.80 9.40
N VAL A 138 14.72 -3.49 8.65
CA VAL A 138 13.68 -4.45 8.26
C VAL A 138 13.69 -4.61 6.75
N SER A 139 13.73 -5.83 6.30
CA SER A 139 13.66 -6.20 4.89
C SER A 139 12.43 -7.04 4.62
N LYS A 140 11.57 -6.59 3.72
CA LYS A 140 10.40 -7.34 3.24
C LYS A 140 10.52 -7.55 1.75
N TYR A 141 10.43 -8.77 1.30
CA TYR A 141 10.51 -9.10 -0.11
C TYR A 141 9.67 -10.33 -0.46
N GLY A 142 9.17 -10.35 -1.67
CA GLY A 142 8.31 -11.44 -2.09
C GLY A 142 7.82 -11.27 -3.53
N PHE A 143 6.70 -11.90 -3.83
CA PHE A 143 6.08 -11.84 -5.14
C PHE A 143 4.59 -11.55 -5.05
N ARG A 144 4.06 -11.01 -6.14
CA ARG A 144 2.63 -10.80 -6.34
C ARG A 144 2.21 -11.42 -7.67
N ILE A 145 1.11 -12.14 -7.64
CA ILE A 145 0.36 -12.54 -8.83
C ILE A 145 -0.99 -11.82 -8.83
N SER A 146 -1.45 -11.37 -9.99
CA SER A 146 -2.73 -10.69 -10.13
C SER A 146 -3.39 -11.10 -11.43
N GLN A 147 -4.69 -11.37 -11.35
CA GLN A 147 -5.56 -11.69 -12.46
C GLN A 147 -6.62 -10.61 -12.62
N LEU A 148 -6.64 -9.95 -13.77
CA LEU A 148 -7.67 -9.00 -14.15
C LEU A 148 -8.65 -9.65 -15.15
N TYR A 149 -9.93 -9.39 -14.96
CA TYR A 149 -10.99 -9.70 -15.91
C TYR A 149 -11.83 -8.44 -16.16
N GLU A 150 -11.95 -8.05 -17.42
CA GLU A 150 -12.81 -6.94 -17.87
C GLU A 150 -14.10 -7.49 -18.47
N SER A 151 -15.23 -7.09 -17.92
CA SER A 151 -16.57 -7.42 -18.41
C SER A 151 -17.34 -6.14 -18.76
N ASP A 152 -18.49 -6.31 -19.41
CA ASP A 152 -19.42 -5.20 -19.69
C ASP A 152 -19.97 -4.57 -18.39
N PHE A 153 -19.91 -5.30 -17.29
CA PHE A 153 -20.38 -4.88 -15.96
C PHE A 153 -19.27 -4.36 -15.05
N GLY A 154 -18.03 -4.23 -15.56
CA GLY A 154 -16.90 -3.71 -14.78
C GLY A 154 -15.68 -4.61 -14.80
N LYS A 155 -14.68 -4.20 -14.01
CA LYS A 155 -13.37 -4.86 -13.91
C LYS A 155 -13.25 -5.58 -12.58
N PHE A 156 -12.96 -6.86 -12.64
CA PHE A 156 -12.68 -7.71 -11.49
C PHE A 156 -11.19 -7.97 -11.43
N ASN A 157 -10.60 -7.83 -10.27
CA ASN A 157 -9.20 -8.19 -10.07
C ASN A 157 -9.05 -9.04 -8.82
N ALA A 158 -8.38 -10.17 -8.97
CA ALA A 158 -7.94 -11.02 -7.86
C ALA A 158 -6.42 -10.93 -7.76
N SER A 159 -5.88 -10.74 -6.57
CA SER A 159 -4.42 -10.73 -6.39
C SER A 159 -4.02 -11.45 -5.11
N TYR A 160 -2.85 -12.07 -5.17
CA TYR A 160 -2.20 -12.70 -4.05
C TYR A 160 -0.77 -12.21 -3.93
N VAL A 161 -0.36 -11.91 -2.70
CA VAL A 161 1.00 -11.55 -2.33
C VAL A 161 1.52 -12.55 -1.33
N PHE A 162 2.74 -13.00 -1.55
CA PHE A 162 3.57 -13.67 -0.56
C PHE A 162 4.81 -12.83 -0.33
N ALA A 163 5.13 -12.54 0.92
CA ALA A 163 6.34 -11.82 1.27
C ALA A 163 6.98 -12.40 2.54
N LYS A 164 8.30 -12.34 2.61
CA LYS A 164 9.08 -12.65 3.80
C LYS A 164 9.46 -11.37 4.50
N ASN A 165 9.29 -11.34 5.83
CA ASN A 165 9.72 -10.28 6.72
C ASN A 165 10.96 -10.73 7.50
N LYS A 166 12.03 -9.94 7.47
CA LYS A 166 13.29 -10.19 8.18
C LYS A 166 13.73 -8.93 8.92
N LEU A 167 14.29 -9.15 10.11
CA LEU A 167 14.94 -8.12 10.90
C LEU A 167 16.44 -8.45 11.00
N ASP A 168 17.31 -7.46 10.80
CA ASP A 168 18.76 -7.68 10.95
C ASP A 168 19.12 -8.05 12.38
N LYS A 169 18.39 -7.48 13.35
CA LYS A 169 18.54 -7.77 14.77
C LYS A 169 17.18 -7.82 15.45
N GLU A 170 16.93 -8.87 16.20
CA GLU A 170 15.76 -9.00 17.05
C GLU A 170 16.18 -9.53 18.43
N SER A 171 16.09 -8.67 19.45
CA SER A 171 16.55 -8.94 20.80
C SER A 171 15.40 -9.09 21.81
N ILE A 172 14.26 -9.61 21.34
CA ILE A 172 13.08 -9.87 22.17
C ILE A 172 13.31 -11.16 22.98
N GLU A 173 13.07 -11.11 24.29
CA GLU A 173 13.25 -12.25 25.20
C GLU A 173 12.19 -13.34 25.00
N PHE A 174 10.94 -12.94 24.75
CA PHE A 174 9.83 -13.88 24.58
C PHE A 174 9.76 -14.38 23.13
N ALA A 175 9.94 -15.67 22.94
CA ALA A 175 9.86 -16.29 21.60
C ALA A 175 8.50 -16.04 20.91
N SER A 176 7.41 -15.96 21.70
CA SER A 176 6.06 -15.68 21.16
C SER A 176 5.87 -14.27 20.58
N LEU A 177 6.80 -13.34 20.84
CA LEU A 177 6.77 -11.96 20.35
C LEU A 177 7.70 -11.72 19.15
N LYS A 178 8.36 -12.73 18.62
CA LYS A 178 9.22 -12.60 17.44
C LYS A 178 8.40 -12.25 16.20
N ARG A 179 8.94 -11.34 15.38
CA ARG A 179 8.21 -10.67 14.27
C ARG A 179 8.68 -11.10 12.88
N GLU A 180 9.82 -11.83 12.79
CA GLU A 180 10.21 -12.43 11.51
C GLU A 180 9.16 -13.45 11.08
N GLY A 181 9.03 -13.68 9.77
CA GLY A 181 8.07 -14.67 9.29
C GLY A 181 7.64 -14.44 7.87
N ASN A 182 6.49 -15.01 7.51
CA ASN A 182 5.91 -14.93 6.19
C ASN A 182 4.58 -14.17 6.23
N TYR A 183 4.32 -13.44 5.17
CA TYR A 183 3.14 -12.62 5.05
C TYR A 183 2.38 -12.95 3.77
N HIS A 184 1.07 -13.10 3.88
CA HIS A 184 0.17 -13.45 2.80
C HIS A 184 -0.93 -12.40 2.70
N GLU A 185 -1.15 -11.83 1.51
CA GLU A 185 -2.29 -10.97 1.21
C GLU A 185 -3.13 -11.57 0.08
N LEU A 186 -4.41 -11.69 0.28
CA LEU A 186 -5.39 -11.97 -0.76
C LEU A 186 -6.31 -10.75 -0.91
N GLU A 187 -6.52 -10.30 -2.13
CA GLU A 187 -7.43 -9.20 -2.42
C GLU A 187 -8.30 -9.51 -3.64
N LEU A 188 -9.59 -9.24 -3.50
CA LEU A 188 -10.56 -9.21 -4.58
C LEU A 188 -11.06 -7.78 -4.72
N SER A 189 -11.00 -7.22 -5.91
CA SER A 189 -11.51 -5.88 -6.17
C SER A 189 -12.43 -5.85 -7.38
N TYR A 190 -13.40 -4.94 -7.31
CA TYR A 190 -14.37 -4.68 -8.35
C TYR A 190 -14.46 -3.18 -8.62
N ASN A 191 -14.34 -2.81 -9.89
CA ASN A 191 -14.41 -1.43 -10.35
C ASN A 191 -15.51 -1.31 -11.40
N TYR A 192 -16.50 -0.46 -11.14
CA TYR A 192 -17.56 -0.17 -12.08
C TYR A 192 -17.91 1.31 -12.04
N SER A 193 -17.83 1.97 -13.19
CA SER A 193 -18.09 3.40 -13.31
C SER A 193 -17.26 4.22 -12.31
N LEU A 194 -17.90 4.86 -11.36
CA LEU A 194 -17.26 5.66 -10.32
C LEU A 194 -16.92 4.86 -9.06
N LEU A 195 -17.40 3.63 -8.94
CA LEU A 195 -17.29 2.83 -7.72
C LEU A 195 -16.09 1.88 -7.77
N ASN A 196 -15.35 1.84 -6.68
CA ASN A 196 -14.32 0.85 -6.41
C ASN A 196 -14.64 0.13 -5.10
N LEU A 197 -14.74 -1.20 -5.15
CA LEU A 197 -14.94 -2.05 -3.99
C LEU A 197 -13.79 -3.03 -3.87
N GLY A 198 -13.41 -3.36 -2.65
CA GLY A 198 -12.38 -4.36 -2.37
C GLY A 198 -12.72 -5.19 -1.14
N LEU A 199 -12.37 -6.47 -1.19
CA LEU A 199 -12.37 -7.38 -0.06
C LEU A 199 -10.96 -7.92 0.11
N ASN A 200 -10.51 -8.05 1.33
CA ASN A 200 -9.19 -8.60 1.61
C ASN A 200 -9.22 -9.62 2.75
N TYR A 201 -8.29 -10.55 2.64
CA TYR A 201 -7.89 -11.45 3.71
C TYR A 201 -6.36 -11.52 3.73
N ASP A 202 -5.76 -11.30 4.89
CA ASP A 202 -4.32 -11.37 5.09
C ASP A 202 -4.01 -12.31 6.23
N TYR A 203 -2.86 -12.97 6.13
CA TYR A 203 -2.32 -13.79 7.20
C TYR A 203 -0.84 -13.48 7.37
N ASN A 204 -0.45 -13.08 8.58
CA ASN A 204 0.92 -12.92 9.01
C ASN A 204 1.31 -14.15 9.84
N ASP A 205 2.17 -15.00 9.31
CA ASP A 205 2.75 -16.16 9.99
C ASP A 205 4.13 -15.78 10.54
N ALA A 206 4.12 -15.07 11.66
CA ALA A 206 5.33 -14.70 12.38
C ALA A 206 5.89 -15.90 13.16
N ASP A 207 7.20 -15.91 13.41
CA ASP A 207 7.84 -16.92 14.25
C ASP A 207 7.26 -16.94 15.67
N GLY A 208 6.80 -15.78 16.14
CA GLY A 208 6.11 -15.60 17.40
C GLY A 208 4.58 -15.58 17.26
N LYS A 209 3.89 -16.51 17.89
CA LYS A 209 2.42 -16.64 17.77
C LYS A 209 1.63 -15.43 18.24
N ALA A 210 2.14 -14.62 19.18
CA ALA A 210 1.51 -13.39 19.59
C ALA A 210 1.63 -12.27 18.54
N GLN A 211 2.55 -12.41 17.57
CA GLN A 211 2.73 -11.52 16.43
C GLN A 211 2.11 -12.07 15.13
N SER A 212 1.68 -13.33 15.14
CA SER A 212 0.90 -13.91 14.03
C SER A 212 -0.54 -13.45 14.14
N TYR A 213 -1.15 -13.12 13.00
CA TYR A 213 -2.55 -12.68 12.97
C TYR A 213 -3.22 -12.98 11.62
N SER A 214 -4.54 -13.12 11.66
CA SER A 214 -5.41 -13.05 10.50
C SER A 214 -6.09 -11.68 10.45
N ARG A 215 -6.18 -11.08 9.26
CA ARG A 215 -6.88 -9.81 9.04
C ARG A 215 -7.82 -9.94 7.86
N TYR A 216 -9.02 -9.40 8.00
CA TYR A 216 -10.01 -9.33 6.94
C TYR A 216 -10.66 -7.96 6.92
N GLY A 217 -11.08 -7.52 5.76
CA GLY A 217 -11.66 -6.21 5.63
C GLY A 217 -12.26 -5.92 4.26
N PHE A 218 -12.80 -4.74 4.17
CA PHE A 218 -13.32 -4.23 2.93
C PHE A 218 -12.84 -2.79 2.67
N LYS A 219 -12.84 -2.43 1.39
CA LYS A 219 -12.52 -1.09 0.91
C LYS A 219 -13.63 -0.59 0.01
N ILE A 220 -13.97 0.67 0.17
CA ILE A 220 -14.85 1.39 -0.76
C ILE A 220 -14.15 2.67 -1.19
N GLY A 221 -14.26 3.01 -2.45
CA GLY A 221 -13.74 4.25 -3.00
C GLY A 221 -14.59 4.75 -4.14
N THR A 222 -14.43 6.00 -4.47
CA THR A 222 -15.05 6.58 -5.65
C THR A 222 -14.07 7.50 -6.36
N HIS A 223 -14.46 7.94 -7.54
CA HIS A 223 -13.63 8.68 -8.44
C HIS A 223 -14.46 9.73 -9.15
N LEU A 224 -14.28 10.96 -8.76
CA LEU A 224 -15.11 12.08 -9.17
C LEU A 224 -14.29 12.99 -10.09
N VAL A 225 -14.72 13.14 -11.33
CA VAL A 225 -14.15 14.09 -12.28
C VAL A 225 -14.99 15.36 -12.27
N PHE A 226 -14.37 16.51 -12.04
CA PHE A 226 -15.05 17.81 -12.07
C PHE A 226 -14.16 18.87 -12.72
N ALA A 227 -14.79 19.95 -13.15
CA ALA A 227 -14.11 21.07 -13.81
C ALA A 227 -13.11 20.62 -14.91
N ARG A 228 -13.45 19.58 -15.66
CA ARG A 228 -12.73 18.93 -16.78
C ARG A 228 -11.38 18.31 -16.42
N ASN A 229 -10.58 18.93 -15.55
CA ASN A 229 -9.18 18.55 -15.30
C ASN A 229 -8.91 18.10 -13.87
N TYR A 230 -9.89 18.13 -12.98
CA TYR A 230 -9.73 17.73 -11.59
C TYR A 230 -10.33 16.37 -11.34
N ILE A 231 -9.63 15.57 -10.58
CA ILE A 231 -10.01 14.23 -10.19
C ILE A 231 -9.88 14.12 -8.68
N LEU A 232 -10.99 13.84 -7.99
CA LEU A 232 -11.03 13.60 -6.56
C LEU A 232 -11.29 12.12 -6.31
N THR A 233 -10.43 11.48 -5.53
CA THR A 233 -10.51 10.05 -5.22
C THR A 233 -10.51 9.84 -3.71
N PRO A 234 -11.66 9.88 -3.03
CA PRO A 234 -11.78 9.42 -1.66
C PRO A 234 -11.86 7.89 -1.61
N SER A 235 -11.27 7.31 -0.57
CA SER A 235 -11.43 5.90 -0.24
C SER A 235 -11.40 5.66 1.25
N LEU A 236 -12.16 4.66 1.71
CA LEU A 236 -12.22 4.18 3.08
C LEU A 236 -11.97 2.67 3.09
N SER A 237 -11.13 2.20 3.99
CA SER A 237 -10.91 0.78 4.25
C SER A 237 -11.08 0.49 5.73
N LEU A 238 -11.83 -0.56 6.03
CA LEU A 238 -12.07 -1.03 7.39
C LEU A 238 -11.63 -2.48 7.48
N ASN A 239 -10.77 -2.77 8.44
CA ASN A 239 -10.21 -4.10 8.66
C ASN A 239 -10.33 -4.48 10.14
N GLN A 240 -10.53 -5.77 10.37
CA GLN A 240 -10.43 -6.41 11.68
C GLN A 240 -9.26 -7.38 11.64
N TYR A 241 -8.45 -7.42 12.69
CA TYR A 241 -7.39 -8.41 12.84
C TYR A 241 -7.50 -9.14 14.16
N LYS A 242 -7.05 -10.39 14.18
CA LYS A 242 -7.06 -11.27 15.34
C LYS A 242 -5.72 -11.96 15.47
N ALA A 243 -5.06 -11.78 16.61
CA ALA A 243 -3.81 -12.44 16.93
C ALA A 243 -4.02 -13.94 17.26
N ASP A 244 -3.08 -14.77 16.83
CA ASP A 244 -3.14 -16.22 17.08
C ASP A 244 -2.77 -16.55 18.54
N GLY A 245 -1.86 -15.78 19.13
CA GLY A 245 -1.35 -16.01 20.48
C GLY A 245 -1.60 -14.87 21.46
N THR A 246 -1.46 -15.18 22.74
CA THR A 246 -1.49 -14.20 23.83
C THR A 246 -0.13 -13.53 23.97
N ASP A 247 -0.10 -12.22 24.07
CA ASP A 247 1.08 -11.43 24.38
C ASP A 247 1.48 -11.69 25.86
N PRO A 248 2.69 -12.19 26.12
CA PRO A 248 3.11 -12.52 27.49
C PRO A 248 3.39 -11.29 28.37
N ILE A 249 3.60 -10.11 27.78
CA ILE A 249 3.84 -8.88 28.54
C ILE A 249 2.52 -8.34 29.09
N PHE A 250 1.47 -8.36 28.26
CA PHE A 250 0.17 -7.78 28.59
C PHE A 250 -0.86 -8.83 29.03
N ASN A 251 -0.54 -10.12 28.90
CA ASN A 251 -1.43 -11.26 29.17
C ASN A 251 -2.78 -11.16 28.43
N GLN A 252 -2.76 -10.61 27.22
CA GLN A 252 -3.93 -10.37 26.36
C GLN A 252 -3.57 -10.62 24.90
N LYS A 253 -4.57 -10.89 24.04
CA LYS A 253 -4.37 -10.96 22.61
C LYS A 253 -4.36 -9.56 21.99
N GLN A 254 -3.52 -9.38 20.98
CA GLN A 254 -3.42 -8.15 20.21
C GLN A 254 -4.50 -8.12 19.11
N ASP A 255 -5.77 -8.30 19.48
CA ASP A 255 -6.89 -8.17 18.53
C ASP A 255 -7.20 -6.68 18.31
N GLY A 256 -7.90 -6.36 17.21
CA GLY A 256 -8.26 -4.96 16.99
C GLY A 256 -8.74 -4.65 15.58
N SER A 257 -8.75 -3.35 15.26
CA SER A 257 -9.21 -2.84 13.99
C SER A 257 -8.23 -1.84 13.36
N ILE A 258 -8.26 -1.75 12.03
CA ILE A 258 -7.50 -0.75 11.27
C ILE A 258 -8.48 -0.02 10.35
N THR A 259 -8.54 1.29 10.50
CA THR A 259 -9.29 2.19 9.62
C THR A 259 -8.32 3.00 8.80
N LYS A 260 -8.48 2.98 7.46
CA LYS A 260 -7.68 3.82 6.56
C LYS A 260 -8.62 4.71 5.76
N PHE A 261 -8.33 6.00 5.74
CA PHE A 261 -8.98 6.97 4.88
C PHE A 261 -7.93 7.59 3.97
N ASN A 262 -8.24 7.73 2.69
CA ASN A 262 -7.39 8.43 1.74
C ASN A 262 -8.23 9.38 0.89
N LEU A 263 -7.71 10.58 0.67
CA LEU A 263 -8.31 11.60 -0.19
C LEU A 263 -7.24 12.15 -1.11
N LYS A 264 -7.34 11.82 -2.41
CA LYS A 264 -6.40 12.31 -3.43
C LYS A 264 -7.11 13.25 -4.38
N LEU A 265 -6.55 14.44 -4.57
CA LEU A 265 -6.93 15.40 -5.58
C LEU A 265 -5.82 15.49 -6.62
N VAL A 266 -6.18 15.35 -7.89
CA VAL A 266 -5.25 15.51 -9.02
C VAL A 266 -5.79 16.58 -9.94
N LYS A 267 -4.94 17.52 -10.35
CA LYS A 267 -5.19 18.46 -11.45
C LYS A 267 -4.37 18.02 -12.65
N ASN A 268 -5.02 17.48 -13.68
CA ASN A 268 -4.40 17.21 -14.97
C ASN A 268 -4.18 18.51 -15.74
N GLN A 269 -3.31 18.48 -16.74
CA GLN A 269 -2.92 19.67 -17.54
C GLN A 269 -2.45 20.81 -16.61
N PHE A 270 -1.56 20.46 -15.69
CA PHE A 270 -0.99 21.43 -14.77
C PHE A 270 -0.14 22.42 -15.55
N LEU A 271 -0.29 23.72 -15.28
CA LEU A 271 0.35 24.80 -16.04
C LEU A 271 0.09 24.71 -17.56
N ASP A 272 -1.09 24.20 -17.96
CA ASP A 272 -1.53 24.02 -19.35
C ASP A 272 -0.69 23.03 -20.19
N TYR A 273 0.16 22.21 -19.57
CA TYR A 273 0.89 21.13 -20.21
C TYR A 273 0.15 19.79 -20.07
N ASN A 274 -0.18 19.15 -21.20
CA ASN A 274 -0.95 17.89 -21.23
C ASN A 274 -0.27 16.75 -20.48
N SER A 275 1.05 16.71 -20.45
CA SER A 275 1.85 15.68 -19.78
C SER A 275 2.05 15.94 -18.28
N LEU A 276 1.78 17.15 -17.79
CA LEU A 276 1.96 17.50 -16.39
C LEU A 276 0.67 17.35 -15.59
N TYR A 277 0.79 16.95 -14.35
CA TYR A 277 -0.28 17.00 -13.35
C TYR A 277 0.26 17.46 -12.01
N GLY A 278 -0.57 18.17 -11.25
CA GLY A 278 -0.34 18.46 -9.85
C GLY A 278 -1.19 17.55 -8.97
N PHE A 279 -0.75 17.25 -7.77
CA PHE A 279 -1.54 16.46 -6.84
C PHE A 279 -1.42 16.94 -5.39
N VAL A 280 -2.48 16.68 -4.63
CA VAL A 280 -2.52 16.71 -3.17
C VAL A 280 -3.10 15.39 -2.71
N ASN A 281 -2.49 14.76 -1.71
CA ASN A 281 -2.98 13.53 -1.12
C ASN A 281 -2.95 13.63 0.40
N TYR A 282 -4.08 13.33 1.04
CA TYR A 282 -4.18 13.18 2.47
C TYR A 282 -4.51 11.72 2.81
N GLY A 283 -3.77 11.13 3.72
CA GLY A 283 -3.97 9.80 4.26
C GLY A 283 -4.10 9.82 5.77
N LEU A 284 -5.01 9.02 6.28
CA LEU A 284 -5.16 8.70 7.70
C LEU A 284 -5.20 7.19 7.83
N GLU A 285 -4.38 6.66 8.71
CA GLU A 285 -4.48 5.27 9.18
C GLU A 285 -4.55 5.28 10.70
N LYS A 286 -5.54 4.57 11.24
CA LYS A 286 -5.71 4.38 12.67
C LYS A 286 -5.84 2.90 12.97
N ARG A 287 -4.93 2.39 13.80
CA ARG A 287 -4.99 1.07 14.42
C ARG A 287 -5.48 1.25 15.84
N ASN A 288 -6.55 0.56 16.20
CA ASN A 288 -6.99 0.41 17.59
C ASN A 288 -6.82 -1.07 17.96
N SER A 289 -6.11 -1.33 19.02
CA SER A 289 -5.85 -2.66 19.55
C SER A 289 -6.53 -2.83 20.92
N ASP A 290 -6.83 -4.07 21.28
CA ASP A 290 -7.26 -4.41 22.64
C ASP A 290 -6.15 -4.18 23.68
N ILE A 291 -4.91 -3.97 23.23
CA ILE A 291 -3.75 -3.59 24.03
C ILE A 291 -3.29 -2.20 23.58
N ASP A 292 -3.56 -1.17 24.37
CA ASP A 292 -3.31 0.26 24.06
C ASP A 292 -1.86 0.54 23.60
N PHE A 293 -0.89 -0.26 24.06
CA PHE A 293 0.52 -0.16 23.65
C PHE A 293 0.72 -0.26 22.13
N TYR A 294 -0.16 -0.99 21.44
CA TYR A 294 -0.12 -1.21 19.99
C TYR A 294 -1.01 -0.25 19.20
N ASP A 295 -1.65 0.69 19.86
CA ASP A 295 -2.42 1.74 19.17
C ASP A 295 -1.49 2.62 18.35
N GLU A 296 -1.88 2.88 17.11
CA GLU A 296 -1.11 3.71 16.20
C GLU A 296 -2.01 4.64 15.40
N THR A 297 -1.52 5.85 15.15
CA THR A 297 -2.18 6.79 14.25
C THR A 297 -1.14 7.40 13.32
N TYR A 298 -1.43 7.37 12.01
CA TYR A 298 -0.62 7.97 10.97
C TYR A 298 -1.44 8.98 10.20
N HIS A 299 -0.98 10.21 10.14
CA HIS A 299 -1.45 11.20 9.20
C HIS A 299 -0.35 11.49 8.19
N ILE A 300 -0.73 11.62 6.93
CA ILE A 300 0.19 12.01 5.87
C ILE A 300 -0.49 13.01 4.95
N LEU A 301 0.19 14.11 4.67
CA LEU A 301 -0.21 15.07 3.66
C LEU A 301 0.93 15.23 2.67
N LEU A 302 0.66 14.94 1.39
CA LEU A 302 1.62 15.03 0.30
C LEU A 302 1.13 15.99 -0.75
N THR A 303 2.03 16.75 -1.35
CA THR A 303 1.76 17.56 -2.53
C THR A 303 2.92 17.46 -3.50
N GLY A 304 2.66 17.59 -4.78
CA GLY A 304 3.71 17.50 -5.78
C GLY A 304 3.21 17.66 -7.20
N VAL A 305 4.14 17.41 -8.11
CA VAL A 305 3.90 17.43 -9.55
C VAL A 305 4.36 16.12 -10.17
N GLY A 306 3.74 15.72 -11.26
CA GLY A 306 4.13 14.55 -12.01
C GLY A 306 4.09 14.79 -13.52
N TYR A 307 4.84 13.95 -14.22
CA TYR A 307 4.98 13.95 -15.67
C TYR A 307 4.61 12.58 -16.24
N LYS A 308 3.74 12.58 -17.23
CA LYS A 308 3.29 11.39 -17.98
C LYS A 308 3.93 11.40 -19.38
N PHE A 309 4.41 10.26 -19.83
CA PHE A 309 5.03 10.08 -21.14
C PHE A 309 4.65 8.75 -21.79
#